data_9800eea8dd3b745fb9ffafee0e3266b0
#
_entry.id   9800eea8dd3b745fb9ffafee0e3266b0
#
_cell.length_a   1.000
_cell.length_b   1.000
_cell.length_c   1.000
_cell.angle_alpha   90.00
_cell.angle_beta   90.00
_cell.angle_gamma   90.00
#
_symmetry.space_group_name_H-M   'P 1'
#
loop_
_entity.id
_entity.type
_entity.pdbx_description
1 polymer ?
#
loop_
_entity_poly.entity_id
_entity_poly.type
_entity_poly.pdbx_seq_one_letter_code
_entity_poly.pdbx_strand_id
1 'polypeptide(L)'
;MSAKGRAAVFTGVRSPFEIREYPVPDPAPRDLVVQILRTNICGSDLHIWRGDTDLRSLGLTYGVILGHEMVGRIHKLGKDVDSDSLNRPVREGDRIVYTYYLPCGHCRECLMGEVHRCMVALATPIRPCDEPPHFVGGFADYYYLKGRQYFLKVPDELPDPLVAGLNCALCQVIYGLDVVQLKLGETVVVQGAGGLGVLACAVAREMGAHRVIAIDAIPFRLELAQRFGADAVISVKEYPDPRQRVEKVLEYTEGYGADVVVEVVGFPDVIPEGIRMLSRGGRYLEMGNINPRHTYKADPSLLVGFNRSIYGVSLYPPYTLKRALDFLLRTKDRYPYDLLYGKTFPLEKISQAFEEADAFSQTPKGIGRLGIVP
;
A
#
# COMPACT_ATOMS: atom_id res chain seq x y z
N MET A 1 -12.79 -36.23 2.23
CA MET A 1 -13.19 -35.00 1.47
C MET A 1 -12.09 -33.97 1.72
N SER A 2 -11.57 -33.30 0.68
CA SER A 2 -10.62 -32.21 0.88
C SER A 2 -11.27 -31.09 1.68
N ALA A 3 -10.52 -30.42 2.55
CA ALA A 3 -10.98 -29.24 3.25
C ALA A 3 -11.46 -28.19 2.25
N LYS A 4 -12.52 -27.45 2.56
CA LYS A 4 -13.00 -26.33 1.75
C LYS A 4 -12.68 -25.02 2.46
N GLY A 5 -12.47 -23.97 1.69
CA GLY A 5 -12.32 -22.60 2.16
C GLY A 5 -13.23 -21.65 1.41
N ARG A 6 -13.60 -20.55 2.05
CA ARG A 6 -14.48 -19.50 1.50
C ARG A 6 -13.63 -18.42 0.82
N ALA A 7 -14.21 -17.79 -0.18
CA ALA A 7 -13.64 -16.62 -0.84
C ALA A 7 -14.74 -15.61 -1.18
N ALA A 8 -14.45 -14.34 -1.03
CA ALA A 8 -15.31 -13.25 -1.46
C ALA A 8 -14.95 -12.87 -2.89
N VAL A 9 -15.84 -13.21 -3.81
CA VAL A 9 -15.66 -13.05 -5.25
C VAL A 9 -16.22 -11.71 -5.70
N PHE A 10 -15.38 -10.90 -6.33
CA PHE A 10 -15.79 -9.66 -6.98
C PHE A 10 -16.40 -9.96 -8.35
N THR A 11 -17.68 -9.67 -8.51
CA THR A 11 -18.47 -10.01 -9.70
C THR A 11 -18.82 -8.82 -10.59
N GLY A 12 -18.54 -7.59 -10.14
CA GLY A 12 -18.80 -6.39 -10.91
C GLY A 12 -18.72 -5.10 -10.12
N VAL A 13 -18.68 -4.00 -10.84
CA VAL A 13 -18.60 -2.64 -10.28
C VAL A 13 -19.79 -2.38 -9.37
N ARG A 14 -19.52 -1.94 -8.13
CA ARG A 14 -20.49 -1.65 -7.06
C ARG A 14 -21.47 -2.80 -6.77
N SER A 15 -21.15 -4.01 -7.22
CA SER A 15 -21.95 -5.20 -6.93
C SER A 15 -21.57 -5.78 -5.55
N PRO A 16 -22.50 -6.42 -4.85
CA PRO A 16 -22.18 -7.20 -3.67
C PRO A 16 -21.15 -8.31 -4.01
N PHE A 17 -20.26 -8.60 -3.08
CA PHE A 17 -19.37 -9.74 -3.21
C PHE A 17 -20.17 -11.05 -3.01
N GLU A 18 -19.82 -12.06 -3.80
CA GLU A 18 -20.39 -13.40 -3.63
C GLU A 18 -19.44 -14.25 -2.77
N ILE A 19 -19.95 -14.85 -1.70
CA ILE A 19 -19.17 -15.82 -0.92
C ILE A 19 -19.29 -17.18 -1.62
N ARG A 20 -18.16 -17.70 -2.12
CA ARG A 20 -18.06 -19.01 -2.76
C ARG A 20 -17.12 -19.92 -1.99
N GLU A 21 -17.37 -21.22 -2.06
CA GLU A 21 -16.50 -22.25 -1.46
C GLU A 21 -15.70 -22.98 -2.54
N TYR A 22 -14.40 -23.15 -2.28
CA TYR A 22 -13.49 -23.88 -3.14
C TYR A 22 -12.73 -24.95 -2.35
N PRO A 23 -12.28 -26.03 -2.99
CA PRO A 23 -11.39 -26.99 -2.33
C PRO A 23 -10.05 -26.30 -2.02
N VAL A 24 -9.54 -26.51 -0.81
CA VAL A 24 -8.19 -26.06 -0.43
C VAL A 24 -7.18 -26.89 -1.19
N PRO A 25 -6.34 -26.29 -2.05
CA PRO A 25 -5.42 -27.04 -2.88
C PRO A 25 -4.23 -27.55 -2.10
N ASP A 26 -3.64 -28.65 -2.56
CA ASP A 26 -2.31 -29.05 -2.15
C ASP A 26 -1.26 -28.14 -2.81
N PRO A 27 -0.24 -27.67 -2.09
CA PRO A 27 0.80 -26.86 -2.67
C PRO A 27 1.71 -27.67 -3.60
N ALA A 28 2.12 -27.06 -4.71
CA ALA A 28 3.20 -27.58 -5.54
C ALA A 28 4.53 -27.60 -4.72
N PRO A 29 5.57 -28.32 -5.16
CA PRO A 29 6.78 -28.53 -4.36
C PRO A 29 7.40 -27.29 -3.74
N ARG A 30 7.39 -26.14 -4.44
CA ARG A 30 7.94 -24.86 -3.98
C ARG A 30 6.89 -23.83 -3.56
N ASP A 31 5.61 -24.19 -3.62
CA ASP A 31 4.50 -23.31 -3.25
C ASP A 31 4.09 -23.60 -1.80
N LEU A 32 3.25 -22.76 -1.25
CA LEU A 32 2.63 -23.02 0.05
C LEU A 32 1.20 -22.49 0.11
N VAL A 33 0.39 -23.01 1.00
CA VAL A 33 -0.95 -22.51 1.30
C VAL A 33 -0.90 -21.74 2.61
N VAL A 34 -1.40 -20.52 2.60
CA VAL A 34 -1.46 -19.63 3.76
C VAL A 34 -2.91 -19.55 4.22
N GLN A 35 -3.19 -19.78 5.49
CA GLN A 35 -4.44 -19.41 6.13
C GLN A 35 -4.37 -17.91 6.43
N ILE A 36 -5.30 -17.12 5.90
CA ILE A 36 -5.35 -15.68 6.13
C ILE A 36 -5.83 -15.41 7.55
N LEU A 37 -5.12 -14.55 8.26
CA LEU A 37 -5.49 -14.06 9.59
C LEU A 37 -6.20 -12.72 9.51
N ARG A 38 -5.77 -11.87 8.57
CA ARG A 38 -6.36 -10.57 8.30
C ARG A 38 -5.95 -10.06 6.93
N THR A 39 -6.88 -9.40 6.26
CA THR A 39 -6.63 -8.61 5.04
C THR A 39 -7.27 -7.23 5.21
N ASN A 40 -6.54 -6.14 4.91
CA ASN A 40 -7.15 -4.80 4.93
C ASN A 40 -7.69 -4.43 3.55
N ILE A 41 -8.72 -3.59 3.53
CA ILE A 41 -9.22 -2.94 2.30
C ILE A 41 -8.29 -1.78 1.98
N CYS A 42 -7.64 -1.85 0.81
CA CYS A 42 -6.78 -0.80 0.28
C CYS A 42 -7.59 0.18 -0.59
N GLY A 43 -7.05 1.40 -0.79
CA GLY A 43 -7.64 2.35 -1.73
C GLY A 43 -7.75 1.81 -3.16
N SER A 44 -6.79 1.00 -3.61
CA SER A 44 -6.83 0.36 -4.93
C SER A 44 -7.95 -0.68 -5.06
N ASP A 45 -8.31 -1.40 -3.99
CA ASP A 45 -9.49 -2.29 -3.99
C ASP A 45 -10.77 -1.49 -4.18
N LEU A 46 -10.87 -0.30 -3.54
CA LEU A 46 -12.01 0.61 -3.71
C LEU A 46 -12.07 1.19 -5.13
N HIS A 47 -10.93 1.54 -5.73
CA HIS A 47 -10.89 2.01 -7.13
C HIS A 47 -11.39 0.95 -8.11
N ILE A 48 -11.06 -0.32 -7.90
CA ILE A 48 -11.60 -1.44 -8.68
C ILE A 48 -13.10 -1.59 -8.43
N TRP A 49 -13.51 -1.61 -7.17
CA TRP A 49 -14.92 -1.79 -6.79
C TRP A 49 -15.83 -0.66 -7.30
N ARG A 50 -15.35 0.59 -7.30
CA ARG A 50 -16.07 1.75 -7.87
C ARG A 50 -16.12 1.75 -9.39
N GLY A 51 -15.20 1.05 -10.07
CA GLY A 51 -15.01 1.08 -11.52
C GLY A 51 -14.09 2.23 -11.99
N ASP A 52 -13.39 2.91 -11.09
CA ASP A 52 -12.35 3.89 -11.44
C ASP A 52 -11.21 3.19 -12.19
N THR A 53 -10.90 1.96 -11.79
CA THR A 53 -10.02 1.02 -12.50
C THR A 53 -10.87 -0.15 -13.01
N ASP A 54 -11.20 -0.14 -14.29
CA ASP A 54 -11.98 -1.22 -14.91
C ASP A 54 -11.07 -2.38 -15.29
N LEU A 55 -11.25 -3.54 -14.62
CA LEU A 55 -10.49 -4.76 -14.90
C LEU A 55 -10.62 -5.22 -16.36
N ARG A 56 -11.78 -5.02 -16.99
CA ARG A 56 -12.00 -5.40 -18.39
C ARG A 56 -11.16 -4.55 -19.35
N SER A 57 -10.95 -3.28 -19.04
CA SER A 57 -10.06 -2.41 -19.83
C SER A 57 -8.59 -2.83 -19.74
N LEU A 58 -8.23 -3.63 -18.72
CA LEU A 58 -6.91 -4.24 -18.53
C LEU A 58 -6.84 -5.67 -19.11
N GLY A 59 -7.86 -6.12 -19.82
CA GLY A 59 -7.94 -7.48 -20.38
C GLY A 59 -8.25 -8.57 -19.35
N LEU A 60 -8.70 -8.18 -18.16
CA LEU A 60 -9.08 -9.09 -17.08
C LEU A 60 -10.60 -9.29 -17.03
N THR A 61 -11.05 -10.39 -16.44
CA THR A 61 -12.47 -10.68 -16.24
C THR A 61 -12.91 -10.40 -14.81
N TYR A 62 -14.22 -10.30 -14.57
CA TYR A 62 -14.78 -10.41 -13.23
C TYR A 62 -14.77 -11.87 -12.76
N GLY A 63 -15.16 -12.12 -11.52
CA GLY A 63 -15.05 -13.46 -10.91
C GLY A 63 -13.64 -13.66 -10.30
N VAL A 64 -13.09 -12.61 -9.71
CA VAL A 64 -11.76 -12.59 -9.08
C VAL A 64 -11.88 -12.34 -7.59
N ILE A 65 -10.87 -12.77 -6.82
CA ILE A 65 -10.74 -12.43 -5.41
C ILE A 65 -9.80 -11.23 -5.31
N LEU A 66 -10.28 -10.12 -4.73
CA LEU A 66 -9.48 -8.94 -4.45
C LEU A 66 -8.76 -9.06 -3.09
N GLY A 67 -8.10 -7.96 -2.66
CA GLY A 67 -7.37 -7.91 -1.40
C GLY A 67 -5.91 -8.33 -1.56
N HIS A 68 -5.01 -7.48 -1.05
CA HIS A 68 -3.56 -7.69 -1.18
C HIS A 68 -2.78 -7.22 0.06
N GLU A 69 -3.44 -6.63 1.06
CA GLU A 69 -2.82 -6.23 2.33
C GLU A 69 -3.04 -7.34 3.37
N MET A 70 -2.19 -8.37 3.33
CA MET A 70 -2.44 -9.63 4.01
C MET A 70 -1.35 -9.99 5.02
N VAL A 71 -1.78 -10.59 6.13
CA VAL A 71 -0.97 -11.40 7.01
C VAL A 71 -1.64 -12.76 7.18
N GLY A 72 -0.86 -13.82 7.23
CA GLY A 72 -1.41 -15.17 7.36
C GLY A 72 -0.49 -16.11 8.13
N ARG A 73 -0.97 -17.33 8.29
CA ARG A 73 -0.27 -18.43 8.93
C ARG A 73 -0.04 -19.54 7.91
N ILE A 74 1.13 -20.11 7.86
CA ILE A 74 1.42 -21.24 6.98
C ILE A 74 0.46 -22.37 7.34
N HIS A 75 -0.43 -22.72 6.42
CA HIS A 75 -1.37 -23.83 6.55
C HIS A 75 -0.74 -25.13 6.07
N LYS A 76 -0.06 -25.11 4.92
CA LYS A 76 0.59 -26.25 4.32
C LYS A 76 1.82 -25.84 3.51
N LEU A 77 2.92 -26.55 3.68
CA LEU A 77 4.17 -26.36 2.96
C LEU A 77 4.28 -27.33 1.77
N GLY A 78 4.77 -26.83 0.64
CA GLY A 78 5.28 -27.69 -0.43
C GLY A 78 6.55 -28.41 0.04
N LYS A 79 6.80 -29.59 -0.49
CA LYS A 79 7.88 -30.50 -0.01
C LYS A 79 9.30 -29.91 -0.10
N ASP A 80 9.51 -28.88 -0.94
CA ASP A 80 10.81 -28.23 -1.14
C ASP A 80 10.88 -26.86 -0.41
N VAL A 81 9.94 -26.56 0.49
CA VAL A 81 9.90 -25.31 1.27
C VAL A 81 10.21 -25.64 2.74
N ASP A 82 11.38 -25.21 3.20
CA ASP A 82 11.85 -25.39 4.58
C ASP A 82 12.25 -24.08 5.27
N SER A 83 12.32 -22.98 4.51
CA SER A 83 12.80 -21.70 4.98
C SER A 83 12.09 -20.52 4.31
N ASP A 84 12.11 -19.35 4.96
CA ASP A 84 11.65 -18.08 4.38
C ASP A 84 12.70 -17.49 3.43
N SER A 85 12.39 -16.35 2.83
CA SER A 85 13.26 -15.68 1.85
C SER A 85 14.59 -15.16 2.44
N LEU A 86 14.80 -15.27 3.74
CA LEU A 86 16.07 -14.99 4.44
C LEU A 86 16.73 -16.25 4.99
N ASN A 87 16.36 -17.42 4.48
CA ASN A 87 16.85 -18.74 4.92
C ASN A 87 16.60 -19.03 6.43
N ARG A 88 15.56 -18.46 7.01
CA ARG A 88 15.14 -18.78 8.37
C ARG A 88 14.17 -19.95 8.34
N PRO A 89 14.38 -20.99 9.15
CA PRO A 89 13.51 -22.16 9.15
C PRO A 89 12.04 -21.80 9.41
N VAL A 90 11.15 -22.43 8.64
CA VAL A 90 9.70 -22.27 8.79
C VAL A 90 9.02 -23.61 8.94
N ARG A 91 7.85 -23.59 9.57
CA ARG A 91 6.97 -24.74 9.76
C ARG A 91 5.52 -24.32 9.60
N GLU A 92 4.65 -25.29 9.41
CA GLU A 92 3.20 -25.08 9.48
C GLU A 92 2.83 -24.44 10.83
N GLY A 93 1.94 -23.46 10.78
CA GLY A 93 1.57 -22.64 11.93
C GLY A 93 2.36 -21.35 12.10
N ASP A 94 3.53 -21.17 11.48
CA ASP A 94 4.28 -19.91 11.54
C ASP A 94 3.53 -18.78 10.86
N ARG A 95 3.53 -17.58 11.48
CA ARG A 95 2.96 -16.36 10.88
C ARG A 95 3.91 -15.78 9.86
N ILE A 96 3.39 -15.39 8.70
CA ILE A 96 4.18 -14.84 7.61
C ILE A 96 3.51 -13.61 6.99
N VAL A 97 4.35 -12.74 6.43
CA VAL A 97 3.98 -11.67 5.51
C VAL A 97 4.71 -11.89 4.19
N TYR A 98 4.10 -11.51 3.08
CA TYR A 98 4.61 -11.87 1.76
C TYR A 98 4.28 -10.79 0.71
N THR A 99 5.04 -10.82 -0.39
CA THR A 99 4.75 -9.95 -1.54
C THR A 99 3.43 -10.37 -2.18
N TYR A 100 2.55 -9.41 -2.44
CA TYR A 100 1.28 -9.66 -3.13
C TYR A 100 1.43 -9.72 -4.65
N TYR A 101 2.57 -9.33 -5.18
CA TYR A 101 2.90 -9.43 -6.59
C TYR A 101 3.69 -10.70 -6.89
N LEU A 102 3.54 -11.21 -8.12
CA LEU A 102 4.19 -12.45 -8.57
C LEU A 102 5.03 -12.17 -9.83
N PRO A 103 6.37 -12.09 -9.71
CA PRO A 103 7.24 -11.86 -10.86
C PRO A 103 7.28 -13.06 -11.80
N CYS A 104 7.45 -12.84 -13.11
CA CYS A 104 7.53 -13.92 -14.09
C CYS A 104 8.82 -14.74 -13.99
N GLY A 105 9.90 -14.16 -13.48
CA GLY A 105 11.21 -14.82 -13.28
C GLY A 105 12.12 -14.86 -14.51
N HIS A 106 11.68 -14.36 -15.68
CA HIS A 106 12.44 -14.49 -16.94
C HIS A 106 12.45 -13.23 -17.82
N CYS A 107 11.74 -12.15 -17.47
CA CYS A 107 11.88 -10.89 -18.19
C CYS A 107 13.19 -10.18 -17.82
N ARG A 108 13.53 -9.14 -18.58
CA ARG A 108 14.75 -8.35 -18.35
C ARG A 108 14.87 -7.88 -16.91
N GLU A 109 13.80 -7.30 -16.36
CA GLU A 109 13.76 -6.76 -15.00
C GLU A 109 13.99 -7.87 -13.97
N CYS A 110 13.36 -9.03 -14.15
CA CYS A 110 13.57 -10.18 -13.25
C CYS A 110 15.01 -10.69 -13.31
N LEU A 111 15.62 -10.76 -14.51
CA LEU A 111 17.02 -11.19 -14.68
C LEU A 111 18.01 -10.19 -14.08
N MET A 112 17.66 -8.92 -14.02
CA MET A 112 18.46 -7.86 -13.36
C MET A 112 18.24 -7.79 -11.85
N GLY A 113 17.37 -8.65 -11.26
CA GLY A 113 17.03 -8.60 -9.84
C GLY A 113 15.94 -7.58 -9.48
N GLU A 114 15.44 -6.79 -10.45
CA GLU A 114 14.42 -5.76 -10.27
C GLU A 114 13.00 -6.36 -10.39
N VAL A 115 12.76 -7.42 -9.64
CA VAL A 115 11.53 -8.24 -9.77
C VAL A 115 10.22 -7.47 -9.57
N HIS A 116 10.25 -6.39 -8.79
CA HIS A 116 9.12 -5.48 -8.56
C HIS A 116 8.76 -4.65 -9.81
N ARG A 117 9.67 -4.52 -10.78
CA ARG A 117 9.44 -3.85 -12.07
C ARG A 117 8.98 -4.81 -13.17
N CYS A 118 8.75 -6.08 -12.85
CA CYS A 118 8.24 -7.06 -13.79
C CYS A 118 6.87 -6.64 -14.33
N MET A 119 6.74 -6.54 -15.66
CA MET A 119 5.52 -6.05 -16.32
C MET A 119 4.25 -6.84 -15.97
N VAL A 120 4.38 -8.12 -15.67
CA VAL A 120 3.23 -8.99 -15.33
C VAL A 120 3.08 -9.24 -13.84
N ALA A 121 3.89 -8.59 -12.99
CA ALA A 121 3.91 -8.86 -11.55
C ALA A 121 2.56 -8.62 -10.88
N LEU A 122 1.81 -7.61 -11.28
CA LEU A 122 0.47 -7.30 -10.77
C LEU A 122 -0.65 -8.05 -11.48
N ALA A 123 -0.50 -8.31 -12.77
CA ALA A 123 -1.54 -8.99 -13.55
C ALA A 123 -1.63 -10.50 -13.21
N THR A 124 -0.50 -11.13 -12.88
CA THR A 124 -0.44 -12.58 -12.63
C THR A 124 -1.29 -13.04 -11.44
N PRO A 125 -1.40 -12.30 -10.31
CA PRO A 125 -2.27 -12.69 -9.22
C PRO A 125 -3.77 -12.49 -9.51
N ILE A 126 -4.13 -11.57 -10.41
CA ILE A 126 -5.54 -11.29 -10.72
C ILE A 126 -6.00 -12.24 -11.81
N ARG A 127 -6.71 -13.30 -11.42
CA ARG A 127 -7.24 -14.33 -12.33
C ARG A 127 -8.60 -14.83 -11.86
N PRO A 128 -9.39 -15.48 -12.75
CA PRO A 128 -10.64 -16.10 -12.36
C PRO A 128 -10.47 -17.07 -11.19
N CYS A 129 -11.28 -16.92 -10.15
CA CYS A 129 -11.18 -17.74 -8.95
C CYS A 129 -11.76 -19.15 -9.13
N ASP A 130 -12.54 -19.39 -10.19
CA ASP A 130 -13.09 -20.71 -10.52
C ASP A 130 -12.01 -21.67 -11.09
N GLU A 131 -10.83 -21.13 -11.45
CA GLU A 131 -9.68 -21.90 -11.89
C GLU A 131 -8.73 -22.23 -10.72
N PRO A 132 -8.21 -23.47 -10.60
CA PRO A 132 -7.19 -23.77 -9.62
C PRO A 132 -5.95 -22.87 -9.75
N PRO A 133 -5.33 -22.43 -8.66
CA PRO A 133 -5.52 -22.86 -7.27
C PRO A 133 -6.63 -22.13 -6.48
N HIS A 134 -7.53 -21.41 -7.11
CA HIS A 134 -8.67 -20.68 -6.58
C HIS A 134 -8.30 -19.47 -5.70
N PHE A 135 -7.46 -19.66 -4.69
CA PHE A 135 -7.15 -18.68 -3.64
C PHE A 135 -5.97 -17.77 -4.04
N VAL A 136 -6.23 -16.78 -4.90
CA VAL A 136 -5.18 -15.88 -5.43
C VAL A 136 -5.36 -14.41 -5.02
N GLY A 137 -6.28 -14.14 -4.09
CA GLY A 137 -6.51 -12.82 -3.47
C GLY A 137 -6.76 -12.93 -1.98
N GLY A 138 -6.65 -11.82 -1.27
CA GLY A 138 -6.64 -11.78 0.19
C GLY A 138 -8.00 -11.82 0.87
N PHE A 139 -9.10 -11.58 0.15
CA PHE A 139 -10.44 -11.67 0.75
C PHE A 139 -10.97 -13.11 0.67
N ALA A 140 -10.29 -14.01 1.39
CA ALA A 140 -10.58 -15.44 1.44
C ALA A 140 -10.04 -16.06 2.73
N ASP A 141 -10.46 -17.29 3.04
CA ASP A 141 -9.92 -18.07 4.15
C ASP A 141 -8.43 -18.43 3.93
N TYR A 142 -8.03 -18.58 2.67
CA TYR A 142 -6.70 -19.02 2.28
C TYR A 142 -6.11 -18.15 1.18
N TYR A 143 -4.77 -18.22 1.04
CA TYR A 143 -4.02 -17.68 -0.08
C TYR A 143 -3.02 -18.72 -0.59
N TYR A 144 -2.98 -18.93 -1.90
CA TYR A 144 -2.02 -19.82 -2.53
C TYR A 144 -0.76 -19.04 -2.93
N LEU A 145 0.29 -19.17 -2.12
CA LEU A 145 1.54 -18.46 -2.33
C LEU A 145 2.45 -19.24 -3.26
N LYS A 146 2.79 -18.66 -4.39
CA LYS A 146 3.70 -19.23 -5.38
C LYS A 146 5.15 -19.11 -4.96
N GLY A 147 5.98 -20.12 -5.26
CA GLY A 147 7.40 -20.18 -4.89
C GLY A 147 8.29 -19.08 -5.46
N ARG A 148 7.75 -18.18 -6.30
CA ARG A 148 8.42 -16.97 -6.77
C ARG A 148 7.99 -15.69 -6.05
N GLN A 149 7.07 -15.79 -5.12
CA GLN A 149 6.74 -14.71 -4.19
C GLN A 149 7.68 -14.81 -2.98
N TYR A 150 8.06 -13.66 -2.46
CA TYR A 150 8.94 -13.58 -1.30
C TYR A 150 8.10 -13.49 -0.03
N PHE A 151 8.48 -14.21 1.00
CA PHE A 151 7.81 -14.18 2.28
C PHE A 151 8.80 -14.20 3.45
N LEU A 152 8.38 -13.63 4.57
CA LEU A 152 9.18 -13.56 5.79
C LEU A 152 8.32 -13.98 6.98
N LYS A 153 8.95 -14.70 7.91
CA LYS A 153 8.38 -15.00 9.22
C LYS A 153 8.16 -13.69 10.00
N VAL A 154 6.96 -13.51 10.54
CA VAL A 154 6.58 -12.35 11.34
C VAL A 154 7.03 -12.57 12.79
N PRO A 155 7.73 -11.60 13.41
CA PRO A 155 8.04 -11.63 14.84
C PRO A 155 6.76 -11.68 15.70
N ASP A 156 6.81 -12.44 16.80
CA ASP A 156 5.65 -12.64 17.67
C ASP A 156 5.16 -11.35 18.36
N GLU A 157 6.06 -10.38 18.54
CA GLU A 157 5.80 -9.06 19.14
C GLU A 157 4.93 -8.15 18.26
N LEU A 158 4.75 -8.47 16.98
CA LEU A 158 3.93 -7.67 16.06
C LEU A 158 2.53 -8.27 15.93
N PRO A 159 1.46 -7.55 16.33
CA PRO A 159 0.08 -8.02 16.18
C PRO A 159 -0.37 -7.99 14.71
N ASP A 160 -1.29 -8.87 14.33
CA ASP A 160 -1.78 -9.02 12.96
C ASP A 160 -2.32 -7.71 12.33
N PRO A 161 -3.08 -6.86 13.05
CA PRO A 161 -3.54 -5.60 12.48
C PRO A 161 -2.41 -4.70 11.99
N LEU A 162 -1.28 -4.71 12.69
CA LEU A 162 -0.12 -3.89 12.36
C LEU A 162 0.64 -4.44 11.14
N VAL A 163 0.67 -5.76 11.00
CA VAL A 163 1.39 -6.44 9.90
C VAL A 163 0.58 -6.47 8.60
N ALA A 164 -0.75 -6.55 8.67
CA ALA A 164 -1.58 -6.76 7.50
C ALA A 164 -1.40 -5.68 6.40
N GLY A 165 -1.12 -4.41 6.76
CA GLY A 165 -0.85 -3.34 5.79
C GLY A 165 0.62 -3.17 5.41
N LEU A 166 1.51 -3.98 5.99
CA LEU A 166 2.95 -3.84 5.81
C LEU A 166 3.37 -4.07 4.36
N ASN A 167 2.88 -5.15 3.76
CA ASN A 167 3.26 -5.62 2.43
C ASN A 167 2.73 -4.75 1.27
N CYS A 168 1.97 -3.71 1.55
CA CYS A 168 1.52 -2.72 0.58
C CYS A 168 2.02 -1.32 0.96
N ALA A 169 1.26 -0.62 1.81
CA ALA A 169 1.46 0.79 2.09
C ALA A 169 2.82 1.11 2.72
N LEU A 170 3.21 0.38 3.77
CA LEU A 170 4.45 0.68 4.49
C LEU A 170 5.68 0.39 3.62
N CYS A 171 5.69 -0.76 2.93
CA CYS A 171 6.78 -1.09 2.01
C CYS A 171 6.92 -0.08 0.87
N GLN A 172 5.79 0.36 0.29
CA GLN A 172 5.82 1.31 -0.81
C GLN A 172 6.34 2.68 -0.37
N VAL A 173 5.94 3.15 0.81
CA VAL A 173 6.44 4.41 1.39
C VAL A 173 7.94 4.33 1.69
N ILE A 174 8.42 3.26 2.34
CA ILE A 174 9.85 3.09 2.63
C ILE A 174 10.65 3.11 1.33
N TYR A 175 10.23 2.34 0.34
CA TYR A 175 10.92 2.28 -0.95
C TYR A 175 10.84 3.60 -1.72
N GLY A 176 9.71 4.29 -1.71
CA GLY A 176 9.55 5.58 -2.37
C GLY A 176 10.51 6.63 -1.81
N LEU A 177 10.64 6.72 -0.49
CA LEU A 177 11.58 7.65 0.16
C LEU A 177 13.05 7.26 -0.09
N ASP A 178 13.36 5.97 -0.26
CA ASP A 178 14.69 5.54 -0.72
C ASP A 178 14.96 5.97 -2.17
N VAL A 179 13.98 5.81 -3.08
CA VAL A 179 14.14 6.18 -4.49
C VAL A 179 14.45 7.66 -4.65
N VAL A 180 13.79 8.52 -3.88
CA VAL A 180 14.09 9.95 -3.86
C VAL A 180 15.30 10.28 -2.99
N GLN A 181 15.95 9.29 -2.38
CA GLN A 181 17.15 9.46 -1.57
C GLN A 181 16.97 10.51 -0.46
N LEU A 182 15.91 10.35 0.34
CA LEU A 182 15.66 11.23 1.49
C LEU A 182 16.89 11.21 2.42
N LYS A 183 17.39 12.40 2.76
CA LYS A 183 18.60 12.58 3.59
C LYS A 183 18.26 13.14 4.97
N LEU A 184 19.14 12.86 5.92
CA LEU A 184 19.08 13.47 7.25
C LEU A 184 19.06 15.00 7.11
N GLY A 185 18.13 15.66 7.84
CA GLY A 185 18.02 17.11 7.88
C GLY A 185 17.15 17.73 6.80
N GLU A 186 16.64 16.96 5.84
CA GLU A 186 15.76 17.47 4.77
C GLU A 186 14.32 17.73 5.24
N THR A 187 13.62 18.59 4.51
CA THR A 187 12.20 18.89 4.72
C THR A 187 11.34 18.09 3.76
N VAL A 188 10.32 17.42 4.29
CA VAL A 188 9.37 16.61 3.54
C VAL A 188 7.97 17.22 3.62
N VAL A 189 7.30 17.41 2.49
CA VAL A 189 5.86 17.71 2.40
C VAL A 189 5.13 16.47 1.95
N VAL A 190 4.03 16.12 2.63
CA VAL A 190 3.15 15.00 2.28
C VAL A 190 1.80 15.55 1.83
N GLN A 191 1.50 15.46 0.55
CA GLN A 191 0.19 15.77 0.00
C GLN A 191 -0.75 14.56 0.16
N GLY A 192 -1.76 14.71 0.99
CA GLY A 192 -2.68 13.65 1.41
C GLY A 192 -2.23 12.96 2.71
N ALA A 193 -3.03 13.10 3.76
CA ALA A 193 -2.80 12.46 5.06
C ALA A 193 -3.73 11.25 5.29
N GLY A 194 -4.03 10.51 4.22
CA GLY A 194 -4.70 9.21 4.28
C GLY A 194 -3.78 8.12 4.86
N GLY A 195 -4.16 6.85 4.72
CA GLY A 195 -3.39 5.73 5.27
C GLY A 195 -1.93 5.65 4.80
N LEU A 196 -1.64 5.98 3.52
CA LEU A 196 -0.27 6.09 3.02
C LEU A 196 0.42 7.33 3.59
N GLY A 197 -0.28 8.47 3.63
CA GLY A 197 0.32 9.74 4.01
C GLY A 197 0.77 9.80 5.46
N VAL A 198 -0.02 9.26 6.40
CA VAL A 198 0.40 9.19 7.80
C VAL A 198 1.60 8.27 8.00
N LEU A 199 1.67 7.15 7.25
CA LEU A 199 2.86 6.29 7.24
C LEU A 199 4.06 7.01 6.61
N ALA A 200 3.85 7.84 5.56
CA ALA A 200 4.91 8.65 4.97
C ALA A 200 5.48 9.66 5.96
N CYS A 201 4.63 10.29 6.78
CA CYS A 201 5.09 11.17 7.87
C CYS A 201 5.99 10.41 8.86
N ALA A 202 5.53 9.23 9.33
CA ALA A 202 6.31 8.44 10.28
C ALA A 202 7.64 7.96 9.68
N VAL A 203 7.62 7.42 8.45
CA VAL A 203 8.83 6.92 7.79
C VAL A 203 9.81 8.06 7.52
N ALA A 204 9.35 9.20 7.01
CA ALA A 204 10.21 10.36 6.79
C ALA A 204 10.87 10.82 8.09
N ARG A 205 10.12 10.88 9.20
CA ARG A 205 10.65 11.21 10.52
C ARG A 205 11.73 10.23 10.98
N GLU A 206 11.47 8.92 10.85
CA GLU A 206 12.40 7.87 11.25
C GLU A 206 13.62 7.77 10.33
N MET A 207 13.54 8.26 9.09
CA MET A 207 14.68 8.41 8.18
C MET A 207 15.49 9.68 8.45
N GLY A 208 15.06 10.53 9.39
CA GLY A 208 15.82 11.70 9.83
C GLY A 208 15.43 13.02 9.14
N ALA A 209 14.23 13.12 8.57
CA ALA A 209 13.71 14.41 8.11
C ALA A 209 13.71 15.42 9.26
N HIS A 210 14.24 16.62 9.01
CA HIS A 210 14.23 17.72 9.96
C HIS A 210 12.81 18.24 10.16
N ARG A 211 12.07 18.37 9.09
CA ARG A 211 10.69 18.86 9.12
C ARG A 211 9.78 18.02 8.23
N VAL A 212 8.62 17.67 8.75
CA VAL A 212 7.56 16.96 8.01
C VAL A 212 6.30 17.81 8.05
N ILE A 213 5.74 18.16 6.89
CA ILE A 213 4.53 18.98 6.72
C ILE A 213 3.48 18.13 6.03
N ALA A 214 2.30 17.97 6.60
CA ALA A 214 1.20 17.21 5.99
C ALA A 214 0.09 18.15 5.49
N ILE A 215 -0.48 17.84 4.32
CA ILE A 215 -1.56 18.61 3.69
C ILE A 215 -2.76 17.69 3.48
N ASP A 216 -3.94 18.04 4.01
CA ASP A 216 -5.19 17.30 3.77
C ASP A 216 -6.41 18.22 3.95
N ALA A 217 -7.57 17.78 3.45
CA ALA A 217 -8.85 18.48 3.62
C ALA A 217 -9.57 18.06 4.91
N ILE A 218 -9.21 16.95 5.52
CA ILE A 218 -9.92 16.31 6.63
C ILE A 218 -9.19 16.57 7.95
N PRO A 219 -9.80 17.33 8.92
CA PRO A 219 -9.13 17.71 10.17
C PRO A 219 -8.59 16.51 10.97
N PHE A 220 -9.36 15.44 11.08
CA PHE A 220 -8.93 14.23 11.79
C PHE A 220 -7.66 13.60 11.18
N ARG A 221 -7.52 13.65 9.84
CA ARG A 221 -6.32 13.15 9.16
C ARG A 221 -5.10 14.02 9.45
N LEU A 222 -5.29 15.33 9.53
CA LEU A 222 -4.23 16.26 9.91
C LEU A 222 -3.77 16.03 11.35
N GLU A 223 -4.71 15.84 12.29
CA GLU A 223 -4.39 15.49 13.67
C GLU A 223 -3.61 14.17 13.74
N LEU A 224 -4.05 13.16 13.00
CA LEU A 224 -3.36 11.88 12.96
C LEU A 224 -1.96 12.00 12.34
N ALA A 225 -1.79 12.80 11.27
CA ALA A 225 -0.48 13.07 10.69
C ALA A 225 0.50 13.67 11.71
N GLN A 226 0.04 14.60 12.56
CA GLN A 226 0.87 15.13 13.65
C GLN A 226 1.27 14.04 14.65
N ARG A 227 0.33 13.16 15.02
CA ARG A 227 0.62 12.02 15.91
C ARG A 227 1.57 10.99 15.25
N PHE A 228 1.64 10.96 13.91
CA PHE A 228 2.58 10.16 13.14
C PHE A 228 3.83 10.92 12.70
N GLY A 229 4.16 12.04 13.34
CA GLY A 229 5.44 12.71 13.22
C GLY A 229 5.47 13.91 12.27
N ALA A 230 4.31 14.42 11.80
CA ALA A 230 4.28 15.71 11.12
C ALA A 230 4.45 16.84 12.13
N ASP A 231 5.36 17.79 11.84
CA ASP A 231 5.63 18.97 12.67
C ASP A 231 4.60 20.08 12.43
N ALA A 232 4.11 20.16 11.19
CA ALA A 232 3.11 21.13 10.78
C ALA A 232 2.06 20.49 9.87
N VAL A 233 0.88 21.08 9.85
CA VAL A 233 -0.22 20.66 8.98
C VAL A 233 -0.83 21.85 8.26
N ILE A 234 -1.29 21.63 7.03
CA ILE A 234 -1.95 22.64 6.20
C ILE A 234 -3.33 22.10 5.79
N SER A 235 -4.38 22.78 6.22
CA SER A 235 -5.76 22.43 5.87
C SER A 235 -6.14 22.96 4.49
N VAL A 236 -6.53 22.08 3.57
CA VAL A 236 -7.07 22.49 2.25
C VAL A 236 -8.35 23.30 2.41
N LYS A 237 -9.12 23.11 3.48
CA LYS A 237 -10.34 23.91 3.74
C LYS A 237 -10.03 25.32 4.20
N GLU A 238 -8.96 25.49 4.97
CA GLU A 238 -8.51 26.80 5.46
C GLU A 238 -7.78 27.57 4.36
N TYR A 239 -7.00 26.85 3.53
CA TYR A 239 -6.26 27.40 2.39
C TYR A 239 -6.76 26.76 1.09
N PRO A 240 -7.93 27.15 0.55
CA PRO A 240 -8.53 26.51 -0.62
C PRO A 240 -7.78 26.80 -1.93
N ASP A 241 -7.10 27.96 -2.05
CA ASP A 241 -6.27 28.27 -3.23
C ASP A 241 -4.93 27.51 -3.12
N PRO A 242 -4.55 26.73 -4.16
CA PRO A 242 -3.24 26.07 -4.22
C PRO A 242 -2.05 27.01 -3.96
N ARG A 243 -2.12 28.26 -4.38
CA ARG A 243 -1.07 29.26 -4.15
C ARG A 243 -0.86 29.55 -2.67
N GLN A 244 -1.92 29.66 -1.90
CA GLN A 244 -1.83 29.88 -0.46
C GLN A 244 -1.13 28.71 0.25
N ARG A 245 -1.38 27.47 -0.18
CA ARG A 245 -0.72 26.29 0.37
C ARG A 245 0.77 26.27 0.02
N VAL A 246 1.13 26.65 -1.21
CA VAL A 246 2.55 26.84 -1.59
C VAL A 246 3.20 27.90 -0.71
N GLU A 247 2.57 29.08 -0.53
CA GLU A 247 3.06 30.15 0.35
C GLU A 247 3.25 29.66 1.79
N LYS A 248 2.31 28.86 2.33
CA LYS A 248 2.46 28.26 3.66
C LYS A 248 3.63 27.30 3.75
N VAL A 249 3.89 26.47 2.74
CA VAL A 249 5.08 25.64 2.71
C VAL A 249 6.36 26.49 2.68
N LEU A 250 6.39 27.55 1.86
CA LEU A 250 7.51 28.48 1.81
C LEU A 250 7.72 29.18 3.15
N GLU A 251 6.66 29.58 3.86
CA GLU A 251 6.75 30.18 5.20
C GLU A 251 7.39 29.19 6.20
N TYR A 252 6.95 27.93 6.21
CA TYR A 252 7.53 26.88 7.07
C TYR A 252 8.96 26.51 6.71
N THR A 253 9.42 26.83 5.49
CA THR A 253 10.75 26.49 4.97
C THR A 253 11.63 27.72 4.72
N GLU A 254 11.32 28.87 5.36
CA GLU A 254 12.10 30.10 5.26
C GLU A 254 12.31 30.60 3.80
N GLY A 255 11.35 30.30 2.92
CA GLY A 255 11.37 30.64 1.51
C GLY A 255 12.10 29.62 0.60
N TYR A 256 12.75 28.61 1.16
CA TYR A 256 13.52 27.63 0.36
C TYR A 256 12.66 26.59 -0.36
N GLY A 257 11.51 26.22 0.21
CA GLY A 257 10.69 25.10 -0.23
C GLY A 257 11.14 23.76 0.35
N ALA A 258 10.42 22.69 0.01
CA ALA A 258 10.68 21.34 0.51
C ALA A 258 11.72 20.60 -0.34
N ASP A 259 12.57 19.79 0.28
CA ASP A 259 13.53 18.93 -0.42
C ASP A 259 12.83 17.75 -1.10
N VAL A 260 11.79 17.23 -0.45
CA VAL A 260 10.94 16.15 -0.98
C VAL A 260 9.47 16.51 -0.82
N VAL A 261 8.68 16.32 -1.88
CA VAL A 261 7.22 16.33 -1.82
C VAL A 261 6.71 14.94 -2.20
N VAL A 262 5.89 14.35 -1.34
CA VAL A 262 5.28 13.02 -1.52
C VAL A 262 3.82 13.18 -1.87
N GLU A 263 3.39 12.69 -3.03
CA GLU A 263 2.01 12.68 -3.47
C GLU A 263 1.34 11.34 -3.19
N VAL A 264 0.28 11.35 -2.37
CA VAL A 264 -0.53 10.19 -2.02
C VAL A 264 -2.03 10.53 -1.90
N VAL A 265 -2.46 11.60 -2.57
CA VAL A 265 -3.87 12.00 -2.71
C VAL A 265 -4.55 11.17 -3.80
N GLY A 266 -3.84 10.92 -4.90
CA GLY A 266 -4.36 10.23 -6.09
C GLY A 266 -5.18 11.13 -7.03
N PHE A 267 -5.07 12.46 -6.89
CA PHE A 267 -5.68 13.43 -7.81
C PHE A 267 -4.60 14.20 -8.56
N PRO A 268 -4.61 14.18 -9.89
CA PRO A 268 -3.55 14.79 -10.70
C PRO A 268 -3.43 16.32 -10.53
N ASP A 269 -4.50 17.00 -10.12
CA ASP A 269 -4.52 18.47 -9.95
C ASP A 269 -3.62 18.96 -8.81
N VAL A 270 -3.22 18.09 -7.86
CA VAL A 270 -2.29 18.45 -6.78
C VAL A 270 -0.82 18.44 -7.23
N ILE A 271 -0.49 17.81 -8.37
CA ILE A 271 0.88 17.67 -8.86
C ILE A 271 1.53 19.02 -9.20
N PRO A 272 0.87 19.93 -9.99
CA PRO A 272 1.45 21.24 -10.28
C PRO A 272 1.71 22.09 -9.04
N GLU A 273 0.87 21.97 -8.02
CA GLU A 273 1.02 22.63 -6.74
C GLU A 273 2.23 22.07 -5.98
N GLY A 274 2.34 20.75 -5.87
CA GLY A 274 3.44 20.10 -5.17
C GLY A 274 4.80 20.38 -5.82
N ILE A 275 4.86 20.44 -7.16
CA ILE A 275 6.10 20.84 -7.88
C ILE A 275 6.52 22.27 -7.48
N ARG A 276 5.57 23.20 -7.24
CA ARG A 276 5.89 24.57 -6.80
C ARG A 276 6.35 24.64 -5.35
N MET A 277 5.97 23.68 -4.51
CA MET A 277 6.44 23.57 -3.12
C MET A 277 7.91 23.15 -3.01
N LEU A 278 8.48 22.54 -4.05
CA LEU A 278 9.84 22.03 -4.04
C LEU A 278 10.89 23.16 -3.99
N SER A 279 11.95 22.92 -3.25
CA SER A 279 13.19 23.68 -3.29
C SER A 279 13.91 23.56 -4.65
N ARG A 280 15.02 24.28 -4.82
CA ARG A 280 15.96 24.01 -5.92
C ARG A 280 16.63 22.65 -5.72
N GLY A 281 16.62 21.80 -6.75
CA GLY A 281 17.10 20.42 -6.65
C GLY A 281 16.14 19.48 -5.93
N GLY A 282 14.93 19.94 -5.58
CA GLY A 282 13.93 19.16 -4.89
C GLY A 282 13.37 18.01 -5.73
N ARG A 283 12.80 17.00 -5.06
CA ARG A 283 12.36 15.73 -5.65
C ARG A 283 10.89 15.50 -5.33
N TYR A 284 10.08 15.33 -6.37
CA TYR A 284 8.67 14.99 -6.27
C TYR A 284 8.48 13.49 -6.36
N LEU A 285 7.91 12.87 -5.35
CA LEU A 285 7.62 11.44 -5.30
C LEU A 285 6.12 11.23 -5.58
N GLU A 286 5.83 10.64 -6.71
CA GLU A 286 4.48 10.31 -7.18
C GLU A 286 4.14 8.86 -6.87
N MET A 287 3.13 8.61 -6.03
CA MET A 287 2.67 7.26 -5.67
C MET A 287 1.15 7.13 -5.67
N GLY A 288 0.40 8.24 -5.70
CA GLY A 288 -1.05 8.25 -5.52
C GLY A 288 -1.83 8.05 -6.82
N ASN A 289 -1.34 8.57 -7.94
CA ASN A 289 -2.06 8.57 -9.21
C ASN A 289 -1.84 7.27 -10.01
N ILE A 290 -2.60 6.23 -9.69
CA ILE A 290 -2.52 4.92 -10.35
C ILE A 290 -3.50 4.75 -11.52
N ASN A 291 -4.42 5.71 -11.74
CA ASN A 291 -5.41 5.62 -12.81
C ASN A 291 -4.83 6.15 -14.13
N PRO A 292 -4.72 5.31 -15.19
CA PRO A 292 -4.11 5.73 -16.46
C PRO A 292 -4.88 6.83 -17.22
N ARG A 293 -6.12 7.11 -16.83
CA ARG A 293 -6.92 8.19 -17.43
C ARG A 293 -6.71 9.56 -16.77
N HIS A 294 -6.02 9.61 -15.64
CA HIS A 294 -5.68 10.86 -14.97
C HIS A 294 -4.53 11.56 -15.68
N THR A 295 -4.71 12.84 -16.00
CA THR A 295 -3.70 13.68 -16.64
C THR A 295 -3.60 15.02 -15.93
N TYR A 296 -2.44 15.65 -16.00
CA TYR A 296 -2.23 17.01 -15.51
C TYR A 296 -1.47 17.85 -16.53
N LYS A 297 -1.65 19.18 -16.45
CA LYS A 297 -0.89 20.13 -17.28
C LYS A 297 0.46 20.43 -16.61
N ALA A 298 1.54 20.06 -17.25
CA ALA A 298 2.89 20.32 -16.78
C ALA A 298 3.44 21.63 -17.31
N ASP A 299 4.28 22.30 -16.49
CA ASP A 299 5.15 23.40 -16.90
C ASP A 299 6.61 22.92 -16.77
N PRO A 300 7.26 22.52 -17.89
CA PRO A 300 8.63 21.99 -17.86
C PRO A 300 9.66 22.99 -17.33
N SER A 301 9.39 24.30 -17.43
CA SER A 301 10.31 25.33 -16.92
C SER A 301 10.51 25.26 -15.41
N LEU A 302 9.51 24.76 -14.67
CA LEU A 302 9.58 24.54 -13.23
C LEU A 302 10.53 23.40 -12.86
N LEU A 303 10.77 22.46 -13.77
CA LEU A 303 11.72 21.36 -13.58
C LEU A 303 13.12 21.82 -13.96
N VAL A 304 13.30 22.30 -15.20
CA VAL A 304 14.59 22.67 -15.76
C VAL A 304 15.20 23.87 -15.01
N GLY A 305 14.43 24.95 -14.81
CA GLY A 305 14.92 26.19 -14.19
C GLY A 305 15.32 26.04 -12.71
N PHE A 306 14.84 24.98 -12.04
CA PHE A 306 15.12 24.74 -10.62
C PHE A 306 15.82 23.41 -10.36
N ASN A 307 16.23 22.65 -11.39
CA ASN A 307 16.83 21.33 -11.28
C ASN A 307 15.98 20.34 -10.47
N ARG A 308 14.66 20.38 -10.62
CA ARG A 308 13.71 19.50 -9.90
C ARG A 308 13.52 18.21 -10.67
N SER A 309 13.21 17.14 -9.94
CA SER A 309 12.95 15.81 -10.51
C SER A 309 11.60 15.26 -10.05
N ILE A 310 10.98 14.42 -10.89
CA ILE A 310 9.76 13.67 -10.57
C ILE A 310 10.09 12.19 -10.64
N TYR A 311 9.73 11.45 -9.61
CA TYR A 311 9.92 10.01 -9.46
C TYR A 311 8.57 9.33 -9.29
N GLY A 312 8.23 8.42 -10.20
CA GLY A 312 7.07 7.54 -10.05
C GLY A 312 7.48 6.23 -9.36
N VAL A 313 6.74 5.82 -8.34
CA VAL A 313 6.99 4.57 -7.63
C VAL A 313 5.71 3.75 -7.51
N SER A 314 5.77 2.52 -8.02
CA SER A 314 4.78 1.46 -7.85
C SER A 314 5.49 0.18 -7.43
N LEU A 315 4.94 -0.54 -6.47
CA LEU A 315 5.60 -1.71 -5.88
C LEU A 315 6.93 -1.38 -5.17
N TYR A 316 7.65 -2.41 -4.77
CA TYR A 316 8.89 -2.30 -4.00
C TYR A 316 9.71 -3.59 -4.14
N PRO A 317 11.05 -3.55 -4.01
CA PRO A 317 11.89 -4.74 -3.99
C PRO A 317 11.61 -5.62 -2.76
N PRO A 318 11.74 -6.95 -2.85
CA PRO A 318 11.39 -7.87 -1.76
C PRO A 318 12.09 -7.60 -0.42
N TYR A 319 13.33 -7.09 -0.43
CA TYR A 319 14.06 -6.76 0.79
C TYR A 319 13.35 -5.71 1.66
N THR A 320 12.45 -4.92 1.05
CA THR A 320 11.67 -3.90 1.76
C THR A 320 10.72 -4.51 2.79
N LEU A 321 10.26 -5.76 2.60
CA LEU A 321 9.50 -6.49 3.63
C LEU A 321 10.28 -6.57 4.96
N LYS A 322 11.58 -6.89 4.89
CA LYS A 322 12.41 -6.96 6.11
C LYS A 322 12.56 -5.59 6.76
N ARG A 323 12.81 -4.56 5.98
CA ARG A 323 12.92 -3.18 6.48
C ARG A 323 11.63 -2.71 7.13
N ALA A 324 10.49 -3.06 6.55
CA ALA A 324 9.18 -2.73 7.10
C ALA A 324 8.89 -3.48 8.42
N LEU A 325 9.27 -4.75 8.53
CA LEU A 325 9.19 -5.48 9.80
C LEU A 325 10.07 -4.82 10.88
N ASP A 326 11.31 -4.45 10.54
CA ASP A 326 12.23 -3.77 11.48
C ASP A 326 11.72 -2.39 11.89
N PHE A 327 11.12 -1.67 10.94
CA PHE A 327 10.48 -0.40 11.21
C PHE A 327 9.33 -0.56 12.23
N LEU A 328 8.45 -1.53 12.02
CA LEU A 328 7.33 -1.79 12.93
C LEU A 328 7.82 -2.24 14.33
N LEU A 329 8.80 -3.13 14.41
CA LEU A 329 9.38 -3.56 15.70
C LEU A 329 9.92 -2.36 16.50
N ARG A 330 10.58 -1.42 15.84
CA ARG A 330 11.14 -0.22 16.48
C ARG A 330 10.08 0.81 16.87
N THR A 331 8.96 0.87 16.14
CA THR A 331 8.02 1.99 16.24
C THR A 331 6.62 1.59 16.74
N LYS A 332 6.35 0.30 17.00
CA LYS A 332 5.02 -0.21 17.38
C LYS A 332 4.40 0.50 18.61
N ASP A 333 5.24 0.92 19.53
CA ASP A 333 4.83 1.61 20.76
C ASP A 333 4.97 3.14 20.67
N ARG A 334 5.49 3.65 19.54
CA ARG A 334 5.76 5.07 19.32
C ARG A 334 4.60 5.80 18.62
N TYR A 335 3.96 5.13 17.67
CA TYR A 335 2.87 5.70 16.88
C TYR A 335 1.54 5.02 17.21
N PRO A 336 0.41 5.75 17.14
CA PRO A 336 -0.91 5.21 17.48
C PRO A 336 -1.50 4.39 16.32
N TYR A 337 -0.88 3.27 15.99
CA TYR A 337 -1.29 2.41 14.88
C TYR A 337 -2.71 1.84 15.01
N ASP A 338 -3.24 1.73 16.24
CA ASP A 338 -4.61 1.33 16.53
C ASP A 338 -5.64 2.26 15.88
N LEU A 339 -5.32 3.54 15.72
CA LEU A 339 -6.17 4.51 15.04
C LEU A 339 -6.14 4.35 13.50
N LEU A 340 -5.10 3.72 12.98
CA LEU A 340 -4.93 3.48 11.53
C LEU A 340 -5.59 2.17 11.10
N TYR A 341 -5.50 1.13 11.91
CA TYR A 341 -5.96 -0.23 11.63
C TYR A 341 -7.17 -0.61 12.49
N GLY A 342 -8.25 0.16 12.39
CA GLY A 342 -9.38 0.10 13.29
C GLY A 342 -10.29 -1.13 13.12
N LYS A 343 -11.54 -0.86 12.76
CA LYS A 343 -12.65 -1.82 12.70
C LYS A 343 -12.38 -3.03 11.79
N THR A 344 -12.84 -4.19 12.22
CA THR A 344 -12.81 -5.44 11.43
C THR A 344 -14.22 -5.93 11.13
N PHE A 345 -14.34 -6.66 10.02
CA PHE A 345 -15.54 -7.35 9.59
C PHE A 345 -15.22 -8.81 9.31
N PRO A 346 -16.14 -9.74 9.59
CA PRO A 346 -16.01 -11.10 9.09
C PRO A 346 -16.16 -11.12 7.56
N LEU A 347 -15.61 -12.15 6.91
CA LEU A 347 -15.58 -12.28 5.46
C LEU A 347 -16.97 -12.15 4.82
N GLU A 348 -18.01 -12.69 5.46
CA GLU A 348 -19.40 -12.67 4.97
C GLU A 348 -19.97 -11.25 4.93
N LYS A 349 -19.41 -10.31 5.67
CA LYS A 349 -19.83 -8.90 5.69
C LYS A 349 -18.94 -7.99 4.84
N ILE A 350 -18.16 -8.53 3.92
CA ILE A 350 -17.23 -7.76 3.10
C ILE A 350 -17.93 -6.68 2.27
N SER A 351 -19.13 -6.94 1.73
CA SER A 351 -19.88 -5.93 0.97
C SER A 351 -20.19 -4.71 1.83
N GLN A 352 -20.65 -4.94 3.07
CA GLN A 352 -20.86 -3.86 4.05
C GLN A 352 -19.56 -3.13 4.39
N ALA A 353 -18.44 -3.86 4.50
CA ALA A 353 -17.14 -3.26 4.78
C ALA A 353 -16.68 -2.36 3.63
N PHE A 354 -16.93 -2.73 2.37
CA PHE A 354 -16.61 -1.91 1.21
C PHE A 354 -17.47 -0.64 1.12
N GLU A 355 -18.78 -0.76 1.37
CA GLU A 355 -19.69 0.39 1.45
C GLU A 355 -19.25 1.37 2.56
N GLU A 356 -18.89 0.85 3.73
CA GLU A 356 -18.40 1.66 4.84
C GLU A 356 -17.04 2.31 4.51
N ALA A 357 -16.11 1.57 3.90
CA ALA A 357 -14.82 2.11 3.46
C ALA A 357 -14.97 3.20 2.38
N ASP A 358 -15.92 3.03 1.46
CA ASP A 358 -16.27 4.03 0.45
C ASP A 358 -16.80 5.32 1.10
N ALA A 359 -17.73 5.20 2.04
CA ALA A 359 -18.27 6.31 2.80
C ALA A 359 -17.19 7.00 3.65
N PHE A 360 -16.31 6.26 4.31
CA PHE A 360 -15.21 6.82 5.11
C PHE A 360 -14.21 7.62 4.29
N SER A 361 -13.97 7.25 3.04
CA SER A 361 -13.10 8.03 2.16
C SER A 361 -13.61 9.45 1.91
N GLN A 362 -14.91 9.69 2.15
CA GLN A 362 -15.62 10.95 1.92
C GLN A 362 -16.03 11.68 3.22
N THR A 363 -15.90 11.07 4.40
CA THR A 363 -16.36 11.64 5.66
C THR A 363 -15.24 12.22 6.52
N PRO A 364 -15.56 13.22 7.40
CA PRO A 364 -14.58 13.88 8.28
C PRO A 364 -13.95 12.98 9.35
N LYS A 365 -14.41 11.76 9.56
CA LYS A 365 -14.05 10.92 10.72
C LYS A 365 -13.25 9.66 10.40
N GLY A 366 -12.75 9.44 9.17
CA GLY A 366 -12.21 8.15 8.82
C GLY A 366 -10.83 8.13 8.17
N ILE A 367 -9.86 7.50 8.82
CA ILE A 367 -8.69 6.87 8.20
C ILE A 367 -8.74 5.36 8.47
N GLY A 368 -9.84 4.78 8.73
CA GLY A 368 -9.86 3.37 9.01
C GLY A 368 -9.50 2.53 7.78
N ARG A 369 -8.32 1.92 7.75
CA ARG A 369 -8.15 0.71 6.96
C ARG A 369 -8.99 -0.36 7.62
N LEU A 370 -10.15 -0.65 7.01
CA LEU A 370 -11.04 -1.68 7.52
C LEU A 370 -10.41 -3.05 7.25
N GLY A 371 -10.39 -3.89 8.27
CA GLY A 371 -9.87 -5.24 8.16
C GLY A 371 -10.98 -6.26 7.89
N ILE A 372 -10.70 -7.23 7.03
CA ILE A 372 -11.50 -8.44 6.85
C ILE A 372 -10.79 -9.58 7.57
N VAL A 373 -11.52 -10.27 8.41
CA VAL A 373 -11.06 -11.47 9.12
C VAL A 373 -11.91 -12.64 8.63
N PRO A 374 -11.29 -13.66 8.02
CA PRO A 374 -11.99 -14.85 7.53
C PRO A 374 -12.64 -15.68 8.62
#